data_7ff7fc6425f0d1b8397a931b9435aa0b
#
_entry.id   7ff7fc6425f0d1b8397a931b9435aa0b
#
_cell.length_a   1.000
_cell.length_b   1.000
_cell.length_c   1.000
_cell.angle_alpha   90.00
_cell.angle_beta   90.00
_cell.angle_gamma   90.00
#
_symmetry.space_group_name_H-M   'P 1'
#
loop_
_entity.id
_entity.type
_entity.pdbx_description
1 polymer ?
#
loop_
_entity_poly.entity_id
_entity_poly.type
_entity_poly.pdbx_seq_one_letter_code
_entity_poly.pdbx_strand_id
1 'polypeptide(L)'
;ALSDETRVPVNIAKHQLHEILIWLAHYGICFQPREITTISGKIRQLVARDPAYKWTAPHFASLMAMSEATLRRRLVAEQGSLMELISDVRMNFALTLLQSTDYPVSQIAQDVGYESQSKFAMRFRKRFGFSPMMVREKSKRI
;
A
#
# COMPACT_ATOMS: atom_id res chain seq x y z
N ALA A 1 31.40 -22.88 -7.35
CA ALA A 1 31.73 -21.57 -6.77
C ALA A 1 31.44 -20.50 -7.81
N LEU A 2 30.24 -19.99 -7.86
CA LEU A 2 29.85 -18.78 -8.58
C LEU A 2 28.98 -17.96 -7.62
N SER A 3 29.66 -17.20 -6.83
CA SER A 3 29.61 -15.76 -6.57
C SER A 3 28.22 -15.15 -6.43
N ASP A 4 27.87 -15.02 -5.19
CA ASP A 4 26.93 -14.14 -4.54
C ASP A 4 27.34 -12.64 -4.78
N GLU A 5 27.14 -12.12 -6.01
CA GLU A 5 27.61 -10.79 -6.42
C GLU A 5 26.53 -9.84 -6.93
N THR A 6 25.32 -9.87 -6.37
CA THR A 6 24.33 -8.83 -6.74
C THR A 6 23.46 -8.37 -5.58
N ARG A 7 23.94 -8.42 -4.35
CA ARG A 7 23.32 -7.64 -3.28
C ARG A 7 24.00 -6.30 -3.18
N VAL A 8 23.47 -5.32 -3.89
CA VAL A 8 23.86 -3.92 -3.68
C VAL A 8 23.64 -3.59 -2.20
N PRO A 9 24.69 -3.21 -1.45
CA PRO A 9 24.52 -2.83 -0.05
C PRO A 9 23.43 -1.75 0.09
N VAL A 10 22.60 -1.84 1.12
CA VAL A 10 21.47 -0.93 1.36
C VAL A 10 21.89 0.54 1.32
N ASN A 11 23.11 0.83 1.74
CA ASN A 11 23.70 2.18 1.70
C ASN A 11 23.95 2.67 0.28
N ILE A 12 24.40 1.79 -0.62
CA ILE A 12 24.63 2.11 -2.04
C ILE A 12 23.30 2.27 -2.76
N ALA A 13 22.32 1.41 -2.48
CA ALA A 13 20.98 1.53 -3.04
C ALA A 13 20.30 2.84 -2.63
N LYS A 14 20.47 3.27 -1.37
CA LYS A 14 19.98 4.58 -0.89
C LYS A 14 20.69 5.74 -1.58
N HIS A 15 21.99 5.66 -1.82
CA HIS A 15 22.74 6.69 -2.54
C HIS A 15 22.29 6.81 -3.99
N GLN A 16 22.15 5.69 -4.69
CA GLN A 16 21.67 5.66 -6.07
C GLN A 16 20.24 6.21 -6.20
N LEU A 17 19.35 5.87 -5.26
CA LEU A 17 18.02 6.43 -5.24
C LEU A 17 18.03 7.95 -5.01
N HIS A 18 18.90 8.42 -4.14
CA HIS A 18 19.06 9.84 -3.84
C HIS A 18 19.61 10.62 -5.06
N GLU A 19 20.59 10.06 -5.76
CA GLU A 19 21.09 10.63 -7.02
C GLU A 19 20.02 10.72 -8.09
N ILE A 20 19.22 9.67 -8.27
CA ILE A 20 18.11 9.67 -9.22
C ILE A 20 17.08 10.74 -8.88
N LEU A 21 16.75 10.92 -7.59
CA LEU A 21 15.81 11.95 -7.13
C LEU A 21 16.35 13.37 -7.37
N ILE A 22 17.67 13.59 -7.16
CA ILE A 22 18.33 14.88 -7.45
C ILE A 22 18.32 15.16 -8.96
N TRP A 23 18.62 14.15 -9.77
CA TRP A 23 18.55 14.24 -11.23
C TRP A 23 17.15 14.59 -11.73
N LEU A 24 16.13 13.92 -11.24
CA LEU A 24 14.73 14.19 -11.57
C LEU A 24 14.32 15.61 -11.16
N ALA A 25 14.76 16.08 -9.99
CA ALA A 25 14.53 17.46 -9.53
C ALA A 25 15.20 18.49 -10.44
N HIS A 26 16.42 18.19 -10.95
CA HIS A 26 17.13 19.05 -11.90
C HIS A 26 16.37 19.23 -13.23
N TYR A 27 15.66 18.19 -13.69
CA TYR A 27 14.80 18.26 -14.88
C TYR A 27 13.40 18.80 -14.60
N GLY A 28 13.16 19.39 -13.44
CA GLY A 28 11.87 19.96 -13.05
C GLY A 28 10.79 18.91 -12.75
N ILE A 29 11.18 17.63 -12.63
CA ILE A 29 10.30 16.56 -12.18
C ILE A 29 10.36 16.57 -10.65
N CYS A 30 9.60 17.48 -10.03
CA CYS A 30 9.39 17.44 -8.60
C CYS A 30 8.34 16.37 -8.29
N PHE A 31 8.74 15.34 -7.56
CA PHE A 31 7.80 14.50 -6.82
C PHE A 31 7.18 15.36 -5.71
N GLN A 32 6.23 16.20 -6.09
CA GLN A 32 5.42 16.85 -5.07
C GLN A 32 4.54 15.76 -4.45
N PRO A 33 4.49 15.65 -3.13
CA PRO A 33 3.52 14.80 -2.47
C PRO A 33 2.12 15.40 -2.60
N ARG A 34 1.63 15.45 -3.85
CA ARG A 34 0.30 15.96 -4.20
C ARG A 34 -0.81 15.17 -3.52
N GLU A 35 -0.47 13.92 -3.12
CA GLU A 35 -1.40 13.01 -2.48
C GLU A 35 -1.68 13.34 -1.00
N ILE A 36 -0.77 14.01 -0.29
CA ILE A 36 -0.94 14.28 1.15
C ILE A 36 -1.96 15.40 1.39
N THR A 37 -2.14 16.32 0.47
CA THR A 37 -3.10 17.42 0.58
C THR A 37 -4.52 17.03 0.22
N THR A 38 -4.73 15.96 -0.51
CA THR A 38 -6.04 15.44 -0.88
C THR A 38 -6.68 14.63 0.26
N ILE A 39 -8.00 14.51 0.25
CA ILE A 39 -8.70 13.63 1.21
C ILE A 39 -8.30 12.18 1.01
N SER A 40 -8.20 11.72 -0.22
CA SER A 40 -7.73 10.38 -0.57
C SER A 40 -6.31 10.13 -0.06
N GLY A 41 -5.40 11.08 -0.19
CA GLY A 41 -4.04 10.98 0.31
C GLY A 41 -3.97 10.87 1.84
N LYS A 42 -4.76 11.65 2.57
CA LYS A 42 -4.87 11.57 4.03
C LYS A 42 -5.41 10.21 4.49
N ILE A 43 -6.44 9.69 3.80
CA ILE A 43 -6.99 8.36 4.08
C ILE A 43 -5.94 7.28 3.87
N ARG A 44 -5.23 7.29 2.73
CA ARG A 44 -4.15 6.35 2.46
C ARG A 44 -3.08 6.37 3.54
N GLN A 45 -2.67 7.55 3.98
CA GLN A 45 -1.67 7.71 5.04
C GLN A 45 -2.15 7.14 6.38
N LEU A 46 -3.41 7.38 6.76
CA LEU A 46 -3.98 6.85 8.00
C LEU A 46 -4.09 5.33 7.97
N VAL A 47 -4.61 4.77 6.88
CA VAL A 47 -4.74 3.32 6.70
C VAL A 47 -3.37 2.64 6.67
N ALA A 48 -2.35 3.26 6.07
CA ALA A 48 -1.00 2.71 6.02
C ALA A 48 -0.33 2.59 7.40
N ARG A 49 -0.72 3.42 8.38
CA ARG A 49 -0.21 3.34 9.76
C ARG A 49 -0.73 2.12 10.51
N ASP A 50 -1.98 1.75 10.27
CA ASP A 50 -2.62 0.57 10.86
C ASP A 50 -3.61 -0.05 9.85
N PRO A 51 -3.13 -0.91 8.95
CA PRO A 51 -3.98 -1.54 7.95
C PRO A 51 -5.06 -2.45 8.54
N ALA A 52 -4.80 -3.06 9.70
CA ALA A 52 -5.73 -3.96 10.37
C ALA A 52 -6.88 -3.25 11.08
N TYR A 53 -6.70 -1.98 11.41
CA TYR A 53 -7.71 -1.22 12.13
C TYR A 53 -9.05 -1.20 11.39
N LYS A 54 -10.16 -1.22 12.13
CA LYS A 54 -11.53 -1.16 11.57
C LYS A 54 -11.86 0.27 11.13
N TRP A 55 -11.36 0.67 9.99
CA TRP A 55 -11.61 1.98 9.41
C TRP A 55 -13.06 2.14 8.95
N THR A 56 -13.71 3.21 9.39
CA THR A 56 -15.11 3.53 9.06
C THR A 56 -15.25 4.98 8.61
N ALA A 57 -16.29 5.29 7.83
CA ALA A 57 -16.56 6.67 7.38
C ALA A 57 -16.74 7.65 8.55
N PRO A 58 -17.51 7.34 9.62
CA PRO A 58 -17.60 8.20 10.79
C PRO A 58 -16.24 8.50 11.43
N HIS A 59 -15.36 7.49 11.52
CA HIS A 59 -14.05 7.66 12.12
C HIS A 59 -13.16 8.61 11.31
N PHE A 60 -13.10 8.46 9.99
CA PHE A 60 -12.38 9.40 9.13
C PHE A 60 -12.96 10.82 9.18
N ALA A 61 -14.29 10.93 9.16
CA ALA A 61 -14.96 12.23 9.26
C ALA A 61 -14.59 12.94 10.57
N SER A 62 -14.59 12.22 11.69
CA SER A 62 -14.16 12.74 12.98
C SER A 62 -12.69 13.18 12.98
N LEU A 63 -11.77 12.34 12.48
CA LEU A 63 -10.34 12.68 12.41
C LEU A 63 -10.05 13.90 11.52
N MET A 64 -10.88 14.13 10.53
CA MET A 64 -10.72 15.24 9.58
C MET A 64 -11.60 16.44 9.91
N ALA A 65 -12.27 16.47 11.07
CA ALA A 65 -13.15 17.53 11.53
C ALA A 65 -14.23 17.92 10.51
N MET A 66 -14.87 16.93 9.88
CA MET A 66 -15.93 17.14 8.89
C MET A 66 -17.08 16.15 9.07
N SER A 67 -18.24 16.40 8.43
CA SER A 67 -19.34 15.44 8.39
C SER A 67 -19.07 14.32 7.38
N GLU A 68 -19.70 13.15 7.58
CA GLU A 68 -19.63 12.04 6.61
C GLU A 68 -20.12 12.44 5.23
N ALA A 69 -21.16 13.29 5.15
CA ALA A 69 -21.66 13.80 3.89
C ALA A 69 -20.61 14.66 3.16
N THR A 70 -19.86 15.46 3.89
CA THR A 70 -18.75 16.26 3.35
C THR A 70 -17.60 15.36 2.89
N LEU A 71 -17.23 14.37 3.69
CA LEU A 71 -16.21 13.37 3.34
C LEU A 71 -16.57 12.68 2.03
N ARG A 72 -17.82 12.19 1.92
CA ARG A 72 -18.32 11.52 0.70
C ARG A 72 -18.25 12.41 -0.52
N ARG A 73 -18.74 13.65 -0.42
CA ARG A 73 -18.71 14.62 -1.55
C ARG A 73 -17.29 14.91 -2.02
N ARG A 74 -16.34 15.08 -1.11
CA ARG A 74 -14.94 15.31 -1.45
C ARG A 74 -14.29 14.10 -2.10
N LEU A 75 -14.58 12.91 -1.62
CA LEU A 75 -14.09 11.67 -2.25
C LEU A 75 -14.63 11.50 -3.67
N VAL A 76 -15.92 11.79 -3.89
CA VAL A 76 -16.51 11.75 -5.24
C VAL A 76 -15.84 12.77 -6.16
N ALA A 77 -15.56 13.99 -5.68
CA ALA A 77 -14.84 15.01 -6.44
C ALA A 77 -13.41 14.57 -6.82
N GLU A 78 -12.77 13.74 -5.99
CA GLU A 78 -11.47 13.13 -6.26
C GLU A 78 -11.58 11.80 -7.04
N GLN A 79 -12.78 11.44 -7.51
CA GLN A 79 -13.07 10.18 -8.21
C GLN A 79 -12.70 8.93 -7.42
N GLY A 80 -12.76 9.02 -6.08
CA GLY A 80 -12.38 7.96 -5.14
C GLY A 80 -13.57 7.37 -4.40
N SER A 81 -13.37 6.16 -3.90
CA SER A 81 -14.28 5.47 -2.98
C SER A 81 -13.52 5.11 -1.71
N LEU A 82 -14.12 5.36 -0.54
CA LEU A 82 -13.48 5.03 0.74
C LEU A 82 -13.09 3.55 0.85
N MET A 83 -13.98 2.65 0.43
CA MET A 83 -13.73 1.21 0.47
C MET A 83 -12.59 0.79 -0.47
N GLU A 84 -12.50 1.40 -1.65
CA GLU A 84 -11.42 1.12 -2.61
C GLU A 84 -10.10 1.63 -2.09
N LEU A 85 -10.03 2.83 -1.53
CA LEU A 85 -8.82 3.39 -0.94
C LEU A 85 -8.28 2.52 0.19
N ILE A 86 -9.14 2.08 1.12
CA ILE A 86 -8.75 1.17 2.20
C ILE A 86 -8.26 -0.16 1.64
N SER A 87 -9.01 -0.73 0.68
CA SER A 87 -8.64 -2.00 0.06
C SER A 87 -7.31 -1.92 -0.68
N ASP A 88 -7.07 -0.86 -1.44
CA ASP A 88 -5.82 -0.66 -2.19
C ASP A 88 -4.60 -0.60 -1.26
N VAL A 89 -4.68 0.16 -0.18
CA VAL A 89 -3.59 0.26 0.80
C VAL A 89 -3.32 -1.10 1.45
N ARG A 90 -4.37 -1.80 1.87
CA ARG A 90 -4.27 -3.15 2.45
C ARG A 90 -3.65 -4.16 1.50
N MET A 91 -4.05 -4.13 0.23
CA MET A 91 -3.52 -5.05 -0.79
C MET A 91 -2.06 -4.77 -1.11
N ASN A 92 -1.66 -3.51 -1.22
CA ASN A 92 -0.26 -3.13 -1.43
C ASN A 92 0.61 -3.57 -0.24
N PHE A 93 0.14 -3.38 0.99
CA PHE A 93 0.83 -3.83 2.20
C PHE A 93 0.95 -5.36 2.24
N ALA A 94 -0.13 -6.08 1.89
CA ALA A 94 -0.12 -7.53 1.79
C ALA A 94 0.87 -8.04 0.74
N LEU A 95 0.97 -7.40 -0.42
CA LEU A 95 1.96 -7.74 -1.45
C LEU A 95 3.38 -7.61 -0.91
N THR A 96 3.68 -6.53 -0.19
CA THR A 96 4.98 -6.34 0.46
C THR A 96 5.28 -7.46 1.45
N LEU A 97 4.33 -7.81 2.33
CA LEU A 97 4.50 -8.89 3.30
C LEU A 97 4.69 -10.26 2.62
N LEU A 98 3.96 -10.54 1.55
CA LEU A 98 4.12 -11.78 0.77
C LEU A 98 5.51 -11.91 0.15
N GLN A 99 6.13 -10.80 -0.24
CA GLN A 99 7.44 -10.77 -0.87
C GLN A 99 8.60 -10.74 0.13
N SER A 100 8.39 -10.12 1.30
CA SER A 100 9.47 -9.82 2.26
C SER A 100 9.48 -10.70 3.50
N THR A 101 8.44 -11.53 3.72
CA THR A 101 8.31 -12.38 4.91
C THR A 101 7.91 -13.81 4.53
N ASP A 102 8.14 -14.74 5.46
CA ASP A 102 7.66 -16.13 5.35
C ASP A 102 6.33 -16.38 6.07
N TYR A 103 5.64 -15.33 6.50
CA TYR A 103 4.36 -15.47 7.20
C TYR A 103 3.34 -16.22 6.34
N PRO A 104 2.52 -17.09 6.95
CA PRO A 104 1.42 -17.77 6.25
C PRO A 104 0.47 -16.75 5.61
N VAL A 105 -0.11 -17.10 4.46
CA VAL A 105 -1.08 -16.21 3.77
C VAL A 105 -2.28 -15.88 4.67
N SER A 106 -2.69 -16.81 5.53
CA SER A 106 -3.75 -16.59 6.53
C SER A 106 -3.38 -15.51 7.54
N GLN A 107 -2.14 -15.50 8.02
CA GLN A 107 -1.63 -14.47 8.93
C GLN A 107 -1.59 -13.12 8.24
N ILE A 108 -1.05 -13.06 7.03
CA ILE A 108 -1.01 -11.81 6.25
C ILE A 108 -2.41 -11.25 6.02
N ALA A 109 -3.41 -12.10 5.73
CA ALA A 109 -4.80 -11.68 5.59
C ALA A 109 -5.31 -10.98 6.86
N GLN A 110 -5.01 -11.53 8.04
CA GLN A 110 -5.38 -10.94 9.33
C GLN A 110 -4.63 -9.62 9.59
N ASP A 111 -3.31 -9.61 9.34
CA ASP A 111 -2.45 -8.44 9.56
C ASP A 111 -2.87 -7.22 8.71
N VAL A 112 -3.52 -7.47 7.57
CA VAL A 112 -4.08 -6.41 6.73
C VAL A 112 -5.58 -6.20 6.91
N GLY A 113 -6.18 -6.77 7.97
CA GLY A 113 -7.56 -6.49 8.40
C GLY A 113 -8.65 -7.28 7.68
N TYR A 114 -8.35 -8.49 7.20
CA TYR A 114 -9.35 -9.41 6.64
C TYR A 114 -9.61 -10.56 7.61
N GLU A 115 -10.85 -10.72 8.02
CA GLU A 115 -11.29 -11.84 8.86
C GLU A 115 -11.36 -13.18 8.10
N SER A 116 -11.48 -13.11 6.77
CA SER A 116 -11.60 -14.27 5.89
C SER A 116 -10.49 -14.30 4.86
N GLN A 117 -9.70 -15.38 4.87
CA GLN A 117 -8.66 -15.62 3.87
C GLN A 117 -9.24 -15.68 2.45
N SER A 118 -10.44 -16.23 2.28
CA SER A 118 -11.11 -16.28 0.98
C SER A 118 -11.47 -14.91 0.45
N LYS A 119 -12.01 -14.02 1.30
CA LYS A 119 -12.29 -12.62 0.93
C LYS A 119 -11.01 -11.88 0.59
N PHE A 120 -9.95 -12.08 1.37
CA PHE A 120 -8.63 -11.53 1.09
C PHE A 120 -8.12 -11.99 -0.28
N ALA A 121 -8.08 -13.29 -0.54
CA ALA A 121 -7.58 -13.84 -1.80
C ALA A 121 -8.37 -13.35 -3.02
N MET A 122 -9.70 -13.23 -2.90
CA MET A 122 -10.55 -12.67 -3.94
C MET A 122 -10.21 -11.20 -4.24
N ARG A 123 -10.06 -10.37 -3.20
CA ARG A 123 -9.68 -8.96 -3.34
C ARG A 123 -8.29 -8.79 -3.91
N PHE A 124 -7.35 -9.59 -3.44
CA PHE A 124 -5.97 -9.59 -3.92
C PHE A 124 -5.91 -9.93 -5.42
N ARG A 125 -6.60 -11.00 -5.84
CA ARG A 125 -6.69 -11.39 -7.25
C ARG A 125 -7.38 -10.31 -8.11
N LYS A 126 -8.44 -9.68 -7.59
CA LYS A 126 -9.10 -8.57 -8.29
C LYS A 126 -8.14 -7.40 -8.51
N ARG A 127 -7.26 -7.10 -7.54
CA ARG A 127 -6.34 -5.97 -7.59
C ARG A 127 -5.14 -6.23 -8.50
N PHE A 128 -4.54 -7.42 -8.42
CA PHE A 128 -3.27 -7.74 -9.07
C PHE A 128 -3.37 -8.74 -10.24
N GLY A 129 -4.49 -9.40 -10.42
CA GLY A 129 -4.69 -10.40 -11.48
C GLY A 129 -4.19 -11.81 -11.14
N PHE A 130 -3.50 -12.00 -10.02
CA PHE A 130 -2.96 -13.29 -9.57
C PHE A 130 -3.24 -13.52 -8.08
N SER A 131 -3.10 -14.77 -7.63
CA SER A 131 -3.39 -15.12 -6.23
C SER A 131 -2.23 -14.81 -5.28
N PRO A 132 -2.47 -14.62 -3.97
CA PRO A 132 -1.41 -14.48 -2.97
C PRO A 132 -0.44 -15.65 -2.95
N MET A 133 -0.93 -16.87 -3.16
CA MET A 133 -0.09 -18.08 -3.21
C MET A 133 0.91 -18.05 -4.35
N MET A 134 0.53 -17.55 -5.52
CA MET A 134 1.46 -17.42 -6.65
C MET A 134 2.63 -16.47 -6.34
N VAL A 135 2.38 -15.40 -5.59
CA VAL A 135 3.46 -14.51 -5.13
C VAL A 135 4.40 -15.25 -4.20
N ARG A 136 3.85 -16.01 -3.25
CA ARG A 136 4.63 -16.79 -2.26
C ARG A 136 5.52 -17.84 -2.93
N GLU A 137 4.98 -18.56 -3.89
CA GLU A 137 5.74 -19.58 -4.63
C GLU A 137 6.89 -18.96 -5.44
N LYS A 138 6.64 -17.81 -6.05
CA LYS A 138 7.64 -17.09 -6.83
C LYS A 138 8.76 -16.52 -5.93
N SER A 139 8.41 -16.00 -4.77
CA SER A 139 9.39 -15.46 -3.80
C SER A 139 10.30 -16.53 -3.21
N LYS A 140 9.84 -17.79 -3.10
CA LYS A 140 10.66 -18.91 -2.62
C LYS A 140 11.65 -19.46 -3.64
N ARG A 141 11.50 -19.10 -4.91
CA ARG A 141 12.37 -19.56 -6.02
C ARG A 141 13.55 -18.62 -6.31
N ILE A 142 13.59 -17.48 -5.65
CA ILE A 142 14.66 -16.48 -5.73
C ILE A 142 15.57 -16.63 -4.51
#